data_07122816edc0f7072e887fcbec593488
#
_entry.id   07122816edc0f7072e887fcbec593488
#
_cell.length_a   1.000
_cell.length_b   1.000
_cell.length_c   1.000
_cell.angle_alpha   90.00
_cell.angle_beta   90.00
_cell.angle_gamma   90.00
#
_symmetry.space_group_name_H-M   'P 1'
#
loop_
_entity.id
_entity.type
_entity.pdbx_description
1 polymer ?
#
loop_
_entity_poly.entity_id
_entity_poly.type
_entity_poly.pdbx_seq_one_letter_code
_entity_poly.pdbx_strand_id
1 'polypeptide(L)'
;MNPLAASSVTCMLPVKDLARARQFYEQALGLEPLGAKPDGKFIYRCGGTELALFPKPEGTKADHTALSFRVAQIDQAVAALSQRGVRFADYDLPGLKTVDHVCVLGSEKAAWFEDPEGNILCLHEDLD
;
A
#
# COMPACT_ATOMS: atom_id res chain seq x y z
N MET A 1 -5.91 1.56 -32.19
CA MET A 1 -4.99 0.84 -31.30
C MET A 1 -4.95 1.52 -29.95
N ASN A 2 -5.06 0.74 -28.87
CA ASN A 2 -5.00 1.28 -27.50
C ASN A 2 -3.75 0.73 -26.80
N PRO A 3 -2.59 1.40 -26.98
CA PRO A 3 -1.33 0.82 -26.47
C PRO A 3 -1.28 0.69 -24.95
N LEU A 4 -2.10 1.46 -24.21
CA LEU A 4 -2.09 1.38 -22.77
C LEU A 4 -3.13 0.43 -22.18
N ALA A 5 -4.18 0.10 -22.93
CA ALA A 5 -5.29 -0.68 -22.39
C ALA A 5 -4.86 -2.09 -21.96
N ALA A 6 -3.86 -2.68 -22.64
CA ALA A 6 -3.35 -4.01 -22.34
C ALA A 6 -2.01 -3.96 -21.58
N SER A 7 -1.54 -2.77 -21.21
CA SER A 7 -0.28 -2.62 -20.49
C SER A 7 -0.44 -2.98 -19.03
N SER A 8 0.57 -3.63 -18.46
CA SER A 8 0.68 -3.70 -17.00
C SER A 8 1.11 -2.34 -16.46
N VAL A 9 0.82 -2.09 -15.19
CA VAL A 9 1.24 -0.86 -14.55
C VAL A 9 2.16 -1.19 -13.37
N THR A 10 3.07 -0.25 -13.09
CA THR A 10 3.94 -0.34 -11.92
C THR A 10 3.56 0.79 -10.98
N CYS A 11 3.29 0.45 -9.73
CA CYS A 11 3.05 1.46 -8.70
C CYS A 11 4.39 2.03 -8.25
N MET A 12 4.52 3.36 -8.25
CA MET A 12 5.79 4.03 -7.92
C MET A 12 5.64 4.77 -6.60
N LEU A 13 6.47 4.41 -5.60
CA LEU A 13 6.43 5.04 -4.28
C LEU A 13 7.78 5.66 -3.96
N PRO A 14 7.82 6.96 -3.61
CA PRO A 14 9.08 7.61 -3.26
C PRO A 14 9.52 7.25 -1.85
N VAL A 15 10.82 7.08 -1.66
CA VAL A 15 11.40 6.77 -0.35
C VAL A 15 12.68 7.58 -0.15
N LYS A 16 12.90 8.05 1.09
CA LYS A 16 14.15 8.71 1.47
C LYS A 16 15.20 7.67 1.84
N ASP A 17 14.78 6.62 2.54
CA ASP A 17 15.65 5.59 3.09
C ASP A 17 15.17 4.25 2.56
N LEU A 18 15.80 3.81 1.47
CA LEU A 18 15.39 2.57 0.80
C LEU A 18 15.52 1.35 1.73
N ALA A 19 16.60 1.28 2.52
CA ALA A 19 16.81 0.14 3.41
C ALA A 19 15.71 0.02 4.45
N ARG A 20 15.29 1.13 5.04
CA ARG A 20 14.19 1.15 6.01
C ARG A 20 12.88 0.79 5.36
N ALA A 21 12.61 1.35 4.18
CA ALA A 21 11.38 1.06 3.45
C ALA A 21 11.32 -0.41 3.08
N ARG A 22 12.42 -0.99 2.59
CA ARG A 22 12.47 -2.40 2.23
C ARG A 22 12.13 -3.31 3.40
N GLN A 23 12.61 -2.98 4.60
CA GLN A 23 12.29 -3.77 5.79
C GLN A 23 10.78 -3.86 6.01
N PHE A 24 10.09 -2.74 5.85
CA PHE A 24 8.64 -2.69 6.02
C PHE A 24 7.92 -3.49 4.94
N TYR A 25 8.27 -3.28 3.67
CA TYR A 25 7.57 -3.96 2.57
C TYR A 25 7.86 -5.46 2.55
N GLU A 26 9.03 -5.88 2.97
CA GLU A 26 9.39 -7.30 2.98
C GLU A 26 8.93 -8.02 4.23
N GLN A 27 9.14 -7.43 5.41
CA GLN A 27 8.85 -8.12 6.67
C GLN A 27 7.45 -7.86 7.18
N ALA A 28 6.96 -6.63 7.14
CA ALA A 28 5.63 -6.34 7.63
C ALA A 28 4.55 -6.68 6.59
N LEU A 29 4.74 -6.26 5.34
CA LEU A 29 3.74 -6.52 4.30
C LEU A 29 3.95 -7.85 3.59
N GLY A 30 5.15 -8.42 3.62
CA GLY A 30 5.43 -9.74 3.04
C GLY A 30 5.42 -9.77 1.52
N LEU A 31 5.75 -8.66 0.86
CA LEU A 31 5.80 -8.64 -0.60
C LEU A 31 7.02 -9.40 -1.12
N GLU A 32 6.89 -9.97 -2.33
CA GLU A 32 7.97 -10.75 -2.93
C GLU A 32 8.99 -9.83 -3.59
N PRO A 33 10.25 -9.80 -3.12
CA PRO A 33 11.26 -8.93 -3.73
C PRO A 33 11.72 -9.50 -5.07
N LEU A 34 11.75 -8.63 -6.09
CA LEU A 34 12.26 -8.98 -7.41
C LEU A 34 13.68 -8.44 -7.63
N GLY A 35 14.09 -7.40 -6.91
CA GLY A 35 15.44 -6.91 -6.95
C GLY A 35 15.58 -5.44 -7.30
N ALA A 36 16.84 -4.99 -7.27
CA ALA A 36 17.19 -3.61 -7.56
C ALA A 36 17.36 -3.41 -9.06
N LYS A 37 17.06 -2.20 -9.52
CA LYS A 37 17.32 -1.78 -10.90
C LYS A 37 18.54 -0.85 -10.93
N PRO A 38 19.18 -0.70 -12.11
CA PRO A 38 20.38 0.15 -12.21
C PRO A 38 20.14 1.62 -11.84
N ASP A 39 18.91 2.11 -11.94
CA ASP A 39 18.58 3.50 -11.57
C ASP A 39 18.35 3.68 -10.07
N GLY A 40 18.48 2.63 -9.27
CA GLY A 40 18.38 2.72 -7.81
C GLY A 40 17.05 2.30 -7.22
N LYS A 41 16.03 2.06 -8.05
CA LYS A 41 14.75 1.62 -7.49
C LYS A 41 14.77 0.13 -7.18
N PHE A 42 13.89 -0.27 -6.26
CA PHE A 42 13.75 -1.67 -5.85
C PHE A 42 12.33 -2.14 -6.14
N ILE A 43 12.21 -3.32 -6.76
CA ILE A 43 10.95 -3.81 -7.33
C ILE A 43 10.40 -4.98 -6.51
N TYR A 44 9.10 -4.97 -6.29
CA TYR A 44 8.35 -6.07 -5.67
C TYR A 44 7.27 -6.57 -6.61
N ARG A 45 6.96 -7.86 -6.48
CA ARG A 45 5.77 -8.42 -7.12
C ARG A 45 4.62 -8.38 -6.12
N CYS A 46 3.46 -7.94 -6.60
CA CYS A 46 2.24 -7.89 -5.81
C CYS A 46 1.09 -8.34 -6.69
N GLY A 47 0.73 -9.64 -6.58
CA GLY A 47 -0.26 -10.22 -7.49
C GLY A 47 0.20 -10.08 -8.94
N GLY A 48 -0.66 -9.55 -9.79
CA GLY A 48 -0.32 -9.29 -11.20
C GLY A 48 0.32 -7.94 -11.44
N THR A 49 0.73 -7.23 -10.39
CA THR A 49 1.24 -5.86 -10.45
C THR A 49 2.64 -5.82 -9.85
N GLU A 50 3.44 -4.84 -10.29
CA GLU A 50 4.72 -4.55 -9.66
C GLU A 50 4.62 -3.26 -8.87
N LEU A 51 5.38 -3.20 -7.79
CA LEU A 51 5.50 -2.03 -6.95
C LEU A 51 6.98 -1.66 -6.87
N ALA A 52 7.31 -0.40 -7.16
CA ALA A 52 8.68 0.08 -7.16
C ALA A 52 8.87 1.14 -6.08
N LEU A 53 9.88 0.93 -5.25
CA LEU A 53 10.34 1.97 -4.33
C LEU A 53 11.48 2.71 -5.02
N PHE A 54 11.35 4.03 -5.18
CA PHE A 54 12.39 4.81 -5.84
C PHE A 54 12.95 5.87 -4.90
N PRO A 55 14.28 6.07 -4.89
CA PRO A 55 14.90 7.06 -4.02
C PRO A 55 14.46 8.48 -4.41
N LYS A 56 14.02 9.24 -3.42
CA LYS A 56 13.64 10.64 -3.61
C LYS A 56 14.05 11.39 -2.33
N PRO A 57 15.08 12.27 -2.41
CA PRO A 57 15.62 12.91 -1.20
C PRO A 57 14.60 13.68 -0.37
N GLU A 58 13.59 14.28 -1.01
CA GLU A 58 12.53 15.01 -0.32
C GLU A 58 11.47 14.10 0.27
N GLY A 59 11.42 12.83 -0.14
CA GLY A 59 10.37 11.90 0.25
C GLY A 59 9.04 12.21 -0.42
N THR A 60 7.98 11.58 0.08
CA THR A 60 6.64 11.83 -0.45
C THR A 60 6.11 13.18 0.01
N LYS A 61 5.36 13.85 -0.87
CA LYS A 61 4.58 15.03 -0.54
C LYS A 61 3.10 14.77 -0.72
N ALA A 62 2.74 13.53 -1.02
CA ALA A 62 1.36 13.17 -1.26
C ALA A 62 0.58 13.09 0.05
N ASP A 63 -0.63 13.63 0.04
CA ASP A 63 -1.53 13.60 1.19
C ASP A 63 -2.79 12.80 0.87
N HIS A 64 -2.68 11.86 -0.07
CA HIS A 64 -3.78 11.02 -0.53
C HIS A 64 -3.30 9.57 -0.62
N THR A 65 -4.24 8.65 -0.76
CA THR A 65 -3.93 7.22 -0.92
C THR A 65 -3.10 7.01 -2.18
N ALA A 66 -1.90 6.45 -2.00
CA ALA A 66 -0.99 6.19 -3.12
C ALA A 66 -1.36 4.91 -3.86
N LEU A 67 -1.80 3.90 -3.11
CA LEU A 67 -2.26 2.64 -3.70
C LEU A 67 -3.17 1.92 -2.72
N SER A 68 -3.95 0.96 -3.23
CA SER A 68 -4.84 0.17 -2.40
C SER A 68 -4.69 -1.30 -2.78
N PHE A 69 -4.45 -2.14 -1.78
CA PHE A 69 -4.38 -3.58 -1.97
C PHE A 69 -5.79 -4.17 -1.88
N ARG A 70 -6.18 -4.94 -2.89
CA ARG A 70 -7.45 -5.67 -2.85
C ARG A 70 -7.26 -6.96 -2.08
N VAL A 71 -8.07 -7.15 -1.03
CA VAL A 71 -8.00 -8.34 -0.18
C VAL A 71 -9.36 -9.02 -0.14
N ALA A 72 -9.35 -10.33 0.08
CA ALA A 72 -10.60 -11.10 0.12
C ALA A 72 -11.35 -10.91 1.44
N GLN A 73 -10.64 -10.77 2.55
CA GLN A 73 -11.22 -10.61 3.89
C GLN A 73 -10.43 -9.58 4.66
N ILE A 74 -10.92 -8.35 4.66
CA ILE A 74 -10.16 -7.22 5.19
C ILE A 74 -9.94 -7.32 6.70
N ASP A 75 -10.90 -7.84 7.46
CA ASP A 75 -10.74 -7.95 8.91
C ASP A 75 -9.57 -8.88 9.25
N GLN A 76 -9.43 -9.99 8.53
CA GLN A 76 -8.31 -10.90 8.72
C GLN A 76 -6.99 -10.28 8.30
N ALA A 77 -6.99 -9.53 7.19
CA ALA A 77 -5.79 -8.86 6.71
C ALA A 77 -5.32 -7.80 7.70
N VAL A 78 -6.25 -7.00 8.25
CA VAL A 78 -5.92 -5.99 9.26
C VAL A 78 -5.32 -6.66 10.49
N ALA A 79 -5.92 -7.76 10.96
CA ALA A 79 -5.42 -8.47 12.14
C ALA A 79 -4.01 -9.02 11.91
N ALA A 80 -3.79 -9.65 10.74
CA ALA A 80 -2.48 -10.25 10.42
C ALA A 80 -1.40 -9.18 10.32
N LEU A 81 -1.69 -8.07 9.63
CA LEU A 81 -0.71 -7.00 9.46
C LEU A 81 -0.45 -6.26 10.77
N SER A 82 -1.48 -6.09 11.61
CA SER A 82 -1.31 -5.47 12.93
C SER A 82 -0.36 -6.28 13.80
N GLN A 83 -0.42 -7.61 13.72
CA GLN A 83 0.51 -8.47 14.46
C GLN A 83 1.95 -8.31 14.01
N ARG A 84 2.15 -7.85 12.78
CA ARG A 84 3.49 -7.59 12.23
C ARG A 84 3.94 -6.14 12.47
N GLY A 85 3.17 -5.37 13.23
CA GLY A 85 3.54 -4.01 13.60
C GLY A 85 2.96 -2.91 12.72
N VAL A 86 2.11 -3.25 11.76
CA VAL A 86 1.44 -2.22 10.94
C VAL A 86 0.39 -1.53 11.79
N ARG A 87 0.39 -0.20 11.79
CA ARG A 87 -0.55 0.61 12.57
C ARG A 87 -1.58 1.20 11.63
N PHE A 88 -2.83 0.75 11.78
CA PHE A 88 -3.93 1.26 10.97
C PHE A 88 -4.49 2.54 11.56
N ALA A 89 -4.82 3.48 10.68
CA ALA A 89 -5.43 4.74 11.07
C ALA A 89 -6.89 4.53 11.48
N ASP A 90 -7.38 5.40 12.35
CA ASP A 90 -8.78 5.42 12.74
C ASP A 90 -9.37 6.79 12.44
N TYR A 91 -10.61 6.78 11.93
CA TYR A 91 -11.30 8.00 11.55
C TYR A 91 -12.68 8.05 12.19
N ASP A 92 -13.08 9.24 12.60
CA ASP A 92 -14.44 9.51 13.10
C ASP A 92 -14.87 10.85 12.52
N LEU A 93 -15.17 10.84 11.22
CA LEU A 93 -15.53 12.02 10.46
C LEU A 93 -16.90 11.79 9.83
N PRO A 94 -17.64 12.86 9.47
CA PRO A 94 -18.90 12.69 8.74
C PRO A 94 -18.64 11.92 7.45
N GLY A 95 -19.35 10.78 7.29
CA GLY A 95 -19.23 9.93 6.14
C GLY A 95 -18.00 9.03 6.12
N LEU A 96 -17.14 9.08 7.16
CA LEU A 96 -15.94 8.26 7.21
C LEU A 96 -15.66 7.88 8.65
N LYS A 97 -16.19 6.73 9.07
CA LYS A 97 -15.98 6.23 10.44
C LYS A 97 -15.44 4.81 10.40
N THR A 98 -14.31 4.59 11.07
CA THR A 98 -13.75 3.24 11.20
C THR A 98 -14.24 2.58 12.47
N VAL A 99 -14.47 1.26 12.39
CA VAL A 99 -14.72 0.39 13.53
C VAL A 99 -13.70 -0.73 13.42
N ASP A 100 -12.87 -0.91 14.45
CA ASP A 100 -11.75 -1.85 14.41
C ASP A 100 -10.88 -1.61 13.17
N HIS A 101 -10.60 -0.31 12.87
CA HIS A 101 -9.78 0.19 11.77
C HIS A 101 -10.43 0.08 10.39
N VAL A 102 -11.64 -0.45 10.28
CA VAL A 102 -12.29 -0.68 8.99
C VAL A 102 -13.49 0.23 8.80
N CYS A 103 -13.60 0.80 7.62
CA CYS A 103 -14.70 1.69 7.23
C CYS A 103 -15.48 1.05 6.08
N VAL A 104 -16.81 1.17 6.12
CA VAL A 104 -17.66 0.72 5.02
C VAL A 104 -17.98 1.93 4.14
N LEU A 105 -17.58 1.84 2.87
CA LEU A 105 -17.79 2.91 1.89
C LEU A 105 -18.57 2.32 0.70
N GLY A 106 -19.92 2.47 0.75
CA GLY A 106 -20.76 1.95 -0.32
C GLY A 106 -20.60 0.45 -0.48
N SER A 107 -20.03 0.03 -1.62
CA SER A 107 -19.88 -1.39 -1.96
C SER A 107 -18.49 -1.94 -1.62
N GLU A 108 -17.75 -1.27 -0.74
CA GLU A 108 -16.46 -1.79 -0.31
C GLU A 108 -16.18 -1.46 1.14
N LYS A 109 -15.26 -2.22 1.73
CA LYS A 109 -14.66 -1.90 3.01
C LYS A 109 -13.24 -1.42 2.78
N ALA A 110 -12.76 -0.52 3.62
CA ALA A 110 -11.41 0.05 3.47
C ALA A 110 -10.74 0.25 4.82
N ALA A 111 -9.41 0.16 4.81
CA ALA A 111 -8.57 0.45 5.97
C ALA A 111 -7.29 1.11 5.48
N TRP A 112 -6.75 2.07 6.25
CA TRP A 112 -5.60 2.86 5.85
C TRP A 112 -4.45 2.73 6.82
N PHE A 113 -3.24 2.77 6.30
CA PHE A 113 -2.01 2.80 7.09
C PHE A 113 -0.94 3.56 6.31
N GLU A 114 0.14 3.94 6.99
CA GLU A 114 1.28 4.58 6.34
C GLU A 114 2.49 3.66 6.39
N ASP A 115 3.32 3.74 5.35
CA ASP A 115 4.64 3.11 5.40
C ASP A 115 5.59 4.00 6.23
N PRO A 116 6.85 3.57 6.49
CA PRO A 116 7.77 4.39 7.29
C PRO A 116 8.15 5.71 6.64
N GLU A 117 7.83 5.89 5.36
CA GLU A 117 8.14 7.08 4.58
C GLU A 117 7.00 8.09 4.55
N GLY A 118 5.84 7.72 5.11
CA GLY A 118 4.66 8.57 5.05
C GLY A 118 3.79 8.36 3.82
N ASN A 119 4.10 7.38 2.98
CA ASN A 119 3.20 7.02 1.88
C ASN A 119 1.92 6.44 2.48
N ILE A 120 0.77 6.93 2.01
CA ILE A 120 -0.53 6.52 2.51
C ILE A 120 -1.02 5.33 1.69
N LEU A 121 -1.23 4.20 2.36
CA LEU A 121 -1.61 2.95 1.72
C LEU A 121 -2.97 2.52 2.25
N CYS A 122 -3.68 1.74 1.44
CA CYS A 122 -5.04 1.30 1.76
C CYS A 122 -5.19 -0.19 1.49
N LEU A 123 -6.03 -0.84 2.28
CA LEU A 123 -6.59 -2.15 1.95
C LEU A 123 -8.05 -1.95 1.59
N HIS A 124 -8.56 -2.71 0.63
CA HIS A 124 -10.00 -2.70 0.36
C HIS A 124 -10.51 -4.11 0.06
N GLU A 125 -11.76 -4.32 0.43
CA GLU A 125 -12.49 -5.54 0.13
C GLU A 125 -13.75 -5.17 -0.61
N ASP A 126 -13.96 -5.74 -1.79
CA ASP A 126 -15.18 -5.50 -2.56
C ASP A 126 -16.31 -6.33 -1.98
N LEU A 127 -17.46 -5.70 -1.77
CA LEU A 127 -18.63 -6.35 -1.18
C LEU A 127 -19.58 -6.93 -2.23
N ASP A 128 -19.34 -6.63 -3.49
CA ASP A 128 -20.18 -7.14 -4.60
C ASP A 128 -19.55 -8.33 -5.29
#